data_71e46ae480e6b28b9bd50e5f0e516cec
#
_entry.id   71e46ae480e6b28b9bd50e5f0e516cec
#
_cell.length_a   1.000
_cell.length_b   1.000
_cell.length_c   1.000
_cell.angle_alpha   90.00
_cell.angle_beta   90.00
_cell.angle_gamma   90.00
#
_symmetry.space_group_name_H-M   'P 1'
#
loop_
_entity.id
_entity.type
_entity.pdbx_description
1 polymer ?
#
loop_
_entity_poly.entity_id
_entity_poly.type
_entity_poly.pdbx_seq_one_letter_code
_entity_poly.pdbx_strand_id
1 'polypeptide(L)'
;GHIIISEALPVGDGLVTLIYCLKALAFFDTTLSKFKSENIEEYPQKLVNLELSTMPEENQIKELNNIAKKLSDKYDLDGRYLIRNSGTEPLLRVLIEAKDRNFVNEFSDELINNIKNYLFT
;
A
#
# COMPACT_ATOMS: atom_id res chain seq x y z
N GLY A 1 -8.61 1.08 -4.43
CA GLY A 1 -9.01 2.16 -5.32
C GLY A 1 -10.38 1.88 -5.95
N HIS A 2 -10.96 2.89 -6.56
CA HIS A 2 -12.21 2.75 -7.31
C HIS A 2 -11.89 2.58 -8.79
N ILE A 3 -12.63 1.72 -9.47
CA ILE A 3 -12.63 1.61 -10.94
C ILE A 3 -13.87 2.33 -11.44
N ILE A 4 -13.69 3.27 -12.35
CA ILE A 4 -14.77 4.04 -12.95
C ILE A 4 -14.78 3.74 -14.45
N ILE A 5 -15.90 3.22 -14.94
CA ILE A 5 -16.12 2.97 -16.36
C ILE A 5 -17.08 4.03 -16.86
N SER A 6 -16.52 5.18 -17.25
CA SER A 6 -17.27 6.42 -17.51
C SER A 6 -18.35 6.28 -18.60
N GLU A 7 -18.12 5.38 -19.57
CA GLU A 7 -19.10 5.09 -20.65
C GLU A 7 -20.35 4.35 -20.14
N ALA A 8 -20.22 3.62 -19.01
CA ALA A 8 -21.35 2.90 -18.42
C ALA A 8 -21.97 3.67 -17.27
N LEU A 9 -21.13 4.16 -16.34
CA LEU A 9 -21.56 4.90 -15.16
C LEU A 9 -20.40 5.79 -14.66
N PRO A 10 -20.57 7.13 -14.55
CA PRO A 10 -19.48 8.05 -14.17
C PRO A 10 -19.21 8.10 -12.66
N VAL A 11 -19.40 7.01 -11.96
CA VAL A 11 -19.10 6.82 -10.54
C VAL A 11 -18.47 5.45 -10.30
N GLY A 12 -17.77 5.29 -9.19
CA GLY A 12 -17.21 4.00 -8.79
C GLY A 12 -18.32 3.03 -8.36
N ASP A 13 -18.58 2.02 -9.18
CA ASP A 13 -19.58 0.98 -8.92
C ASP A 13 -18.96 -0.42 -9.07
N GLY A 14 -19.05 -1.22 -7.98
CA GLY A 14 -18.46 -2.55 -7.93
C GLY A 14 -19.18 -3.57 -8.82
N LEU A 15 -20.51 -3.44 -9.01
CA LEU A 15 -21.28 -4.35 -9.86
C LEU A 15 -21.00 -4.09 -11.34
N VAL A 16 -20.95 -2.82 -11.73
CA VAL A 16 -20.54 -2.43 -13.09
C VAL A 16 -19.14 -2.94 -13.38
N THR A 17 -18.19 -2.73 -12.46
CA THR A 17 -16.81 -3.24 -12.58
C THR A 17 -16.81 -4.77 -12.76
N LEU A 18 -17.55 -5.51 -11.92
CA LEU A 18 -17.65 -6.96 -12.02
C LEU A 18 -18.16 -7.43 -13.39
N ILE A 19 -19.24 -6.80 -13.89
CA ILE A 19 -19.80 -7.15 -15.21
C ILE A 19 -18.77 -6.95 -16.32
N TYR A 20 -18.02 -5.85 -16.29
CA TYR A 20 -16.99 -5.60 -17.30
C TYR A 20 -15.81 -6.57 -17.17
N CYS A 21 -15.42 -6.94 -15.95
CA CYS A 21 -14.41 -8.00 -15.74
C CYS A 21 -14.88 -9.34 -16.33
N LEU A 22 -16.12 -9.75 -16.07
CA LEU A 22 -16.67 -10.99 -16.61
C LEU A 22 -16.76 -10.97 -18.14
N LYS A 23 -17.17 -9.85 -18.75
CA LYS A 23 -17.15 -9.66 -20.20
C LYS A 23 -15.74 -9.80 -20.79
N ALA A 24 -14.74 -9.18 -20.13
CA ALA A 24 -13.35 -9.27 -20.56
C ALA A 24 -12.82 -10.72 -20.49
N LEU A 25 -13.07 -11.43 -19.39
CA LEU A 25 -12.67 -12.82 -19.24
C LEU A 25 -13.31 -13.72 -20.30
N ALA A 26 -14.59 -13.51 -20.58
CA ALA A 26 -15.30 -14.26 -21.65
C ALA A 26 -14.74 -13.92 -23.05
N PHE A 27 -14.44 -12.64 -23.32
CA PHE A 27 -13.87 -12.21 -24.59
C PHE A 27 -12.47 -12.81 -24.85
N PHE A 28 -11.64 -12.91 -23.80
CA PHE A 28 -10.30 -13.51 -23.90
C PHE A 28 -10.28 -15.02 -23.68
N ASP A 29 -11.43 -15.67 -23.51
CA ASP A 29 -11.55 -17.10 -23.22
C ASP A 29 -10.62 -17.56 -22.09
N THR A 30 -10.64 -16.85 -20.98
CA THR A 30 -9.76 -17.10 -19.84
C THR A 30 -10.53 -17.09 -18.52
N THR A 31 -9.90 -17.60 -17.47
CA THR A 31 -10.40 -17.51 -16.10
C THR A 31 -9.65 -16.43 -15.31
N LEU A 32 -10.26 -15.91 -14.24
CA LEU A 32 -9.62 -14.92 -13.38
C LEU A 32 -8.29 -15.42 -12.81
N SER A 33 -8.24 -16.68 -12.38
CA SER A 33 -7.02 -17.29 -11.82
C SER A 33 -5.91 -17.37 -12.87
N LYS A 34 -6.23 -17.80 -14.09
CA LYS A 34 -5.27 -17.86 -15.18
C LYS A 34 -4.79 -16.47 -15.58
N PHE A 35 -5.71 -15.51 -15.75
CA PHE A 35 -5.37 -14.13 -16.07
C PHE A 35 -4.43 -13.53 -15.01
N LYS A 36 -4.74 -13.74 -13.71
CA LYS A 36 -3.92 -13.28 -12.61
C LYS A 36 -2.50 -13.88 -12.67
N SER A 37 -2.38 -15.20 -12.81
CA SER A 37 -1.08 -15.87 -12.80
C SER A 37 -0.18 -15.51 -13.98
N GLU A 38 -0.76 -15.14 -15.12
CA GLU A 38 -0.04 -14.80 -16.34
C GLU A 38 0.31 -13.31 -16.46
N ASN A 39 -0.44 -12.43 -15.78
CA ASN A 39 -0.36 -10.98 -16.02
C ASN A 39 -0.09 -10.14 -14.77
N ILE A 40 -0.19 -10.72 -13.56
CA ILE A 40 -0.03 -9.97 -12.32
C ILE A 40 1.09 -10.60 -11.49
N GLU A 41 2.16 -9.85 -11.32
CA GLU A 41 3.20 -10.16 -10.34
C GLU A 41 2.82 -9.57 -8.99
N GLU A 42 2.62 -10.42 -7.99
CA GLU A 42 2.32 -9.99 -6.62
C GLU A 42 3.59 -9.84 -5.82
N TYR A 43 3.81 -8.66 -5.29
CA TYR A 43 4.90 -8.39 -4.37
C TYR A 43 4.46 -8.61 -2.92
N PRO A 44 5.32 -9.21 -2.06
CA PRO A 44 5.10 -9.23 -0.63
C PRO A 44 4.85 -7.86 -0.07
N GLN A 45 3.81 -7.75 0.78
CA GLN A 45 3.44 -6.51 1.45
C GLN A 45 3.37 -6.72 2.96
N LYS A 46 3.71 -5.68 3.72
CA LYS A 46 3.46 -5.58 5.16
C LYS A 46 2.82 -4.23 5.46
N LEU A 47 1.60 -4.30 6.00
CA LEU A 47 0.86 -3.13 6.47
C LEU A 47 0.90 -3.12 8.00
N VAL A 48 1.40 -2.05 8.58
CA VAL A 48 1.43 -1.82 10.02
C VAL A 48 0.58 -0.61 10.34
N ASN A 49 -0.34 -0.76 11.29
CA ASN A 49 -1.12 0.32 11.86
C ASN A 49 -0.55 0.64 13.24
N LEU A 50 -0.09 1.87 13.44
CA LEU A 50 0.36 2.37 14.73
C LEU A 50 -0.73 3.23 15.33
N GLU A 51 -1.28 2.79 16.46
CA GLU A 51 -2.23 3.57 17.25
C GLU A 51 -1.49 4.72 17.94
N LEU A 52 -2.06 5.91 17.85
CA LEU A 52 -1.48 7.13 18.38
C LEU A 52 -2.50 7.81 19.30
N SER A 53 -2.02 8.55 20.29
CA SER A 53 -2.90 9.37 21.14
C SER A 53 -3.48 10.55 20.40
N THR A 54 -2.72 11.10 19.43
CA THR A 54 -3.12 12.23 18.58
C THR A 54 -2.60 12.01 17.17
N MET A 55 -3.29 12.59 16.19
CA MET A 55 -2.83 12.55 14.80
C MET A 55 -1.53 13.35 14.64
N PRO A 56 -0.52 12.79 13.97
CA PRO A 56 0.69 13.53 13.64
C PRO A 56 0.38 14.73 12.74
N GLU A 57 1.04 15.84 13.03
CA GLU A 57 0.98 17.03 12.20
C GLU A 57 1.70 16.83 10.87
N GLU A 58 1.43 17.70 9.90
CA GLU A 58 2.02 17.61 8.56
C GLU A 58 3.56 17.62 8.61
N ASN A 59 4.15 18.41 9.51
CA ASN A 59 5.60 18.45 9.69
C ASN A 59 6.16 17.13 10.22
N GLN A 60 5.46 16.47 11.14
CA GLN A 60 5.85 15.16 11.65
C GLN A 60 5.77 14.11 10.55
N ILE A 61 4.72 14.13 9.72
CA ILE A 61 4.62 13.24 8.55
C ILE A 61 5.77 13.46 7.57
N LYS A 62 6.20 14.71 7.35
CA LYS A 62 7.38 15.00 6.52
C LYS A 62 8.66 14.39 7.12
N GLU A 63 8.86 14.51 8.43
CA GLU A 63 10.02 13.90 9.09
C GLU A 63 9.98 12.37 9.07
N LEU A 64 8.82 11.75 9.26
CA LEU A 64 8.66 10.31 9.11
C LEU A 64 9.01 9.83 7.69
N ASN A 65 8.62 10.58 6.68
CA ASN A 65 9.00 10.28 5.29
C ASN A 65 10.51 10.49 5.06
N ASN A 66 11.15 11.46 5.70
CA ASN A 66 12.60 11.63 5.66
C ASN A 66 13.34 10.45 6.31
N ILE A 67 12.85 9.96 7.45
CA ILE A 67 13.37 8.76 8.12
C ILE A 67 13.27 7.55 7.19
N ALA A 68 12.08 7.33 6.61
CA ALA A 68 11.86 6.23 5.69
C ALA A 68 12.74 6.32 4.44
N LYS A 69 12.93 7.53 3.91
CA LYS A 69 13.82 7.75 2.76
C LYS A 69 15.27 7.40 3.07
N LYS A 70 15.80 7.88 4.19
CA LYS A 70 17.18 7.54 4.61
C LYS A 70 17.37 6.04 4.78
N LEU A 71 16.36 5.37 5.34
CA LEU A 71 16.39 3.92 5.49
C LEU A 71 16.30 3.21 4.14
N SER A 72 15.43 3.68 3.24
CA SER A 72 15.29 3.18 1.87
C SER A 72 16.61 3.28 1.09
N ASP A 73 17.28 4.43 1.21
CA ASP A 73 18.59 4.66 0.57
C ASP A 73 19.69 3.73 1.17
N LYS A 74 19.67 3.52 2.51
CA LYS A 74 20.59 2.60 3.20
C LYS A 74 20.45 1.15 2.73
N TYR A 75 19.23 0.72 2.48
CA TYR A 75 18.91 -0.66 2.10
C TYR A 75 18.87 -0.88 0.58
N ASP A 76 19.04 0.15 -0.24
CA ASP A 76 18.84 0.08 -1.70
C ASP A 76 17.48 -0.57 -2.04
N LEU A 77 16.41 -0.01 -1.46
CA LEU A 77 15.06 -0.58 -1.52
C LEU A 77 14.56 -0.71 -2.97
N ASP A 78 14.51 -1.94 -3.50
CA ASP A 78 13.79 -2.29 -4.73
C ASP A 78 12.30 -2.54 -4.41
N GLY A 79 11.59 -1.45 -4.13
CA GLY A 79 10.19 -1.51 -3.71
C GLY A 79 9.63 -0.13 -3.39
N ARG A 80 8.57 -0.11 -2.59
CA ARG A 80 7.94 1.14 -2.15
C ARG A 80 7.51 1.08 -0.69
N TYR A 81 7.42 2.24 -0.10
CA TYR A 81 6.76 2.44 1.20
C TYR A 81 5.75 3.57 1.11
N LEU A 82 4.76 3.56 1.99
CA LEU A 82 3.77 4.61 2.13
C LEU A 82 3.49 4.84 3.62
N ILE A 83 3.68 6.07 4.08
CA ILE A 83 3.35 6.51 5.43
C ILE A 83 2.25 7.56 5.34
N ARG A 84 1.12 7.31 5.99
CA ARG A 84 -0.01 8.24 5.98
C ARG A 84 -0.86 8.14 7.24
N ASN A 85 -1.49 9.24 7.60
CA ASN A 85 -2.55 9.22 8.60
C ASN A 85 -3.78 8.45 8.10
N SER A 86 -4.51 7.81 9.03
CA SER A 86 -5.87 7.39 8.77
C SER A 86 -6.78 8.61 8.65
N GLY A 87 -7.82 8.53 7.82
CA GLY A 87 -8.76 9.65 7.66
C GLY A 87 -9.79 9.79 8.80
N THR A 88 -9.97 8.75 9.62
CA THR A 88 -11.07 8.64 10.59
C THR A 88 -10.62 8.30 12.01
N GLU A 89 -9.44 7.78 12.17
CA GLU A 89 -8.94 7.25 13.44
C GLU A 89 -7.52 7.75 13.70
N PRO A 90 -7.08 7.91 14.96
CA PRO A 90 -5.71 8.32 15.29
C PRO A 90 -4.72 7.17 15.04
N LEU A 91 -4.59 6.78 13.78
CA LEU A 91 -3.73 5.72 13.30
C LEU A 91 -2.76 6.24 12.24
N LEU A 92 -1.49 5.89 12.39
CA LEU A 92 -0.50 6.01 11.33
C LEU A 92 -0.41 4.69 10.58
N ARG A 93 -0.67 4.72 9.29
CA ARG A 93 -0.56 3.55 8.41
C ARG A 93 0.77 3.55 7.69
N VAL A 94 1.52 2.47 7.84
CA VAL A 94 2.81 2.24 7.18
C VAL A 94 2.69 0.99 6.33
N LEU A 95 2.75 1.16 5.02
CA LEU A 95 2.78 0.07 4.04
C LEU A 95 4.20 -0.06 3.48
N ILE A 96 4.71 -1.26 3.43
CA ILE A 96 5.96 -1.61 2.75
C ILE A 96 5.67 -2.72 1.76
N GLU A 97 6.24 -2.61 0.56
CA GLU A 97 6.13 -3.59 -0.51
C GLU A 97 7.46 -3.71 -1.24
N ALA A 98 7.96 -4.93 -1.41
CA ALA A 98 9.17 -5.22 -2.18
C ALA A 98 9.13 -6.68 -2.68
N LYS A 99 10.08 -7.06 -3.55
CA LYS A 99 10.13 -8.40 -4.15
C LYS A 99 10.42 -9.51 -3.14
N ASP A 100 11.29 -9.26 -2.18
CA ASP A 100 11.70 -10.25 -1.18
C ASP A 100 10.93 -10.09 0.13
N ARG A 101 10.30 -11.17 0.62
CA ARG A 101 9.51 -11.18 1.84
C ARG A 101 10.34 -10.97 3.10
N ASN A 102 11.55 -11.53 3.17
CA ASN A 102 12.42 -11.39 4.34
C ASN A 102 12.87 -9.93 4.44
N PHE A 103 13.24 -9.37 3.30
CA PHE A 103 13.55 -7.95 3.19
C PHE A 103 12.40 -7.05 3.66
N VAL A 104 11.15 -7.31 3.20
CA VAL A 104 9.97 -6.56 3.66
C VAL A 104 9.82 -6.60 5.18
N ASN A 105 10.08 -7.75 5.80
CA ASN A 105 9.99 -7.90 7.25
C ASN A 105 11.10 -7.09 7.96
N GLU A 106 12.35 -7.27 7.58
CA GLU A 106 13.50 -6.59 8.20
C GLU A 106 13.40 -5.07 8.06
N PHE A 107 13.14 -4.58 6.84
CA PHE A 107 12.95 -3.16 6.57
C PHE A 107 11.77 -2.59 7.36
N SER A 108 10.65 -3.32 7.42
CA SER A 108 9.48 -2.91 8.18
C SER A 108 9.79 -2.79 9.67
N ASP A 109 10.48 -3.76 10.25
CA ASP A 109 10.77 -3.77 11.69
C ASP A 109 11.71 -2.62 12.06
N GLU A 110 12.74 -2.34 11.26
CA GLU A 110 13.63 -1.19 11.48
C GLU A 110 12.89 0.14 11.26
N LEU A 111 12.09 0.25 10.20
CA LEU A 111 11.31 1.48 9.94
C LEU A 111 10.32 1.78 11.07
N ILE A 112 9.58 0.77 11.53
CA ILE A 112 8.62 0.94 12.62
C ILE A 112 9.31 1.33 13.92
N ASN A 113 10.47 0.75 14.23
CA ASN A 113 11.25 1.13 15.40
C ASN A 113 11.72 2.60 15.32
N ASN A 114 12.20 3.04 14.16
CA ASN A 114 12.62 4.43 13.96
C ASN A 114 11.43 5.41 14.07
N ILE A 115 10.28 5.05 13.53
CA ILE A 115 9.03 5.83 13.66
C ILE A 115 8.60 5.93 15.13
N LYS A 116 8.59 4.82 15.85
CA LYS A 116 8.24 4.81 17.28
C LYS A 116 9.21 5.66 18.10
N ASN A 117 10.50 5.54 17.87
CA ASN A 117 11.50 6.36 18.56
C ASN A 117 11.27 7.86 18.30
N TYR A 118 10.88 8.26 17.10
CA TYR A 118 10.60 9.66 16.80
C TYR A 118 9.29 10.17 17.43
N LEU A 119 8.24 9.34 17.46
CA LEU A 119 6.91 9.78 17.90
C LEU A 119 6.71 9.70 19.43
N PHE A 120 7.44 8.82 20.11
CA PHE A 120 7.23 8.53 21.53
C PHE A 120 8.43 8.93 22.43
N THR A 121 9.41 9.65 21.87
CA THR A 121 10.47 10.32 22.62
C THR A 121 10.08 11.76 22.88
#